data_872081e12313bdcb57986161d7d4ff59
#
_entry.id   872081e12313bdcb57986161d7d4ff59
#
_cell.length_a   1.000
_cell.length_b   1.000
_cell.length_c   1.000
_cell.angle_alpha   90.00
_cell.angle_beta   90.00
_cell.angle_gamma   90.00
#
_symmetry.space_group_name_H-M   'P 1'
#
loop_
_entity.id
_entity.type
_entity.pdbx_description
1 polymer ?
#
loop_
_entity_poly.entity_id
_entity_poly.type
_entity_poly.pdbx_seq_one_letter_code
_entity_poly.pdbx_strand_id
1 'polypeptide(L)'
;MDISTEYLGLKLSSPLVPSAGPLSQEIKNIKLMEDSGAGAVVIYSIFEEQIEQEELEFYHHTTDNLDSNAEAQSYLPSSSIFKTGPDEYLEHVRKAKDAVSIPVIASLNGKSLGGWIEYAKKIEQAGADALELNIYRLAADITKSGSEIEQSYIDIVKEVKKSITIPVAVKIGPFFSSIAWMASQLDNAGANGLVLFNRFYQPDIDLEKLEVVPNVLLSTPVAMRLPLRWIAILYSRIKADMAATSGIYTEKDVLKMIMAGAKVTQMLSSLLKFGIGHIAEVNKMLKIWMETNEYESLEQMRGSMSYKNAADPAQFERANYMKVLNYYK
;
A
#
# COMPACT_ATOMS: atom_id res chain seq x y z
N MET A 1 -27.84 1.51 -5.05
CA MET A 1 -26.91 1.75 -3.92
C MET A 1 -25.65 2.38 -4.43
N ASP A 2 -25.28 3.53 -3.89
CA ASP A 2 -24.06 4.25 -4.28
C ASP A 2 -22.84 3.70 -3.51
N ILE A 3 -21.92 3.08 -4.25
CA ILE A 3 -20.66 2.57 -3.71
C ILE A 3 -19.47 3.48 -4.06
N SER A 4 -19.73 4.66 -4.61
CA SER A 4 -18.67 5.63 -4.87
C SER A 4 -18.04 6.16 -3.58
N THR A 5 -16.81 6.62 -3.67
CA THR A 5 -16.07 7.20 -2.56
C THR A 5 -15.12 8.27 -3.07
N GLU A 6 -14.56 9.04 -2.16
CA GLU A 6 -13.44 9.94 -2.45
C GLU A 6 -12.21 9.45 -1.70
N TYR A 7 -11.07 9.38 -2.41
CA TYR A 7 -9.80 9.00 -1.83
C TYR A 7 -8.67 9.83 -2.43
N LEU A 8 -7.85 10.45 -1.60
CA LEU A 8 -6.78 11.38 -2.01
C LEU A 8 -7.29 12.59 -2.82
N GLY A 9 -8.54 12.99 -2.62
CA GLY A 9 -9.20 14.01 -3.43
C GLY A 9 -9.68 13.53 -4.81
N LEU A 10 -9.51 12.24 -5.12
CA LEU A 10 -9.94 11.62 -6.36
C LEU A 10 -11.31 10.93 -6.16
N LYS A 11 -12.23 11.13 -7.11
CA LYS A 11 -13.53 10.47 -7.11
C LYS A 11 -13.40 9.06 -7.68
N LEU A 12 -13.82 8.06 -6.92
CA LEU A 12 -13.77 6.66 -7.27
C LEU A 12 -15.19 6.09 -7.36
N SER A 13 -15.45 5.30 -8.41
CA SER A 13 -16.75 4.61 -8.61
C SER A 13 -16.97 3.44 -7.64
N SER A 14 -15.92 2.98 -6.97
CA SER A 14 -15.92 1.85 -6.05
C SER A 14 -14.85 2.02 -4.97
N PRO A 15 -15.06 1.50 -3.74
CA PRO A 15 -14.03 1.51 -2.70
C PRO A 15 -12.95 0.45 -2.90
N LEU A 16 -13.07 -0.41 -3.94
CA LEU A 16 -12.13 -1.49 -4.20
C LEU A 16 -10.98 -1.00 -5.07
N VAL A 17 -9.77 -1.12 -4.56
CA VAL A 17 -8.54 -0.69 -5.23
C VAL A 17 -7.58 -1.88 -5.27
N PRO A 18 -7.19 -2.41 -6.44
CA PRO A 18 -6.07 -3.32 -6.55
C PRO A 18 -4.80 -2.69 -5.98
N SER A 19 -4.16 -3.37 -5.03
CA SER A 19 -2.92 -2.88 -4.38
C SER A 19 -1.70 -3.12 -5.26
N ALA A 20 -0.63 -2.37 -5.01
CA ALA A 20 0.67 -2.59 -5.66
C ALA A 20 1.07 -4.07 -5.61
N GLY A 21 1.39 -4.63 -6.77
CA GLY A 21 1.75 -6.04 -6.89
C GLY A 21 1.92 -6.51 -8.34
N PRO A 22 2.28 -7.77 -8.56
CA PRO A 22 2.65 -8.27 -9.89
C PRO A 22 1.53 -8.24 -10.92
N LEU A 23 0.26 -8.25 -10.50
CA LEU A 23 -0.87 -8.22 -11.43
C LEU A 23 -0.89 -6.96 -12.30
N SER A 24 -0.44 -5.83 -11.76
CA SER A 24 -0.43 -4.55 -12.47
C SER A 24 0.82 -4.32 -13.36
N GLN A 25 1.71 -5.31 -13.50
CA GLN A 25 2.81 -5.26 -14.46
C GLN A 25 2.33 -5.36 -15.92
N GLU A 26 1.14 -5.91 -16.13
CA GLU A 26 0.57 -6.08 -17.46
C GLU A 26 -0.59 -5.10 -17.68
N ILE A 27 -0.51 -4.26 -18.70
CA ILE A 27 -1.55 -3.28 -19.06
C ILE A 27 -2.92 -3.95 -19.28
N LYS A 28 -2.93 -5.17 -19.87
CA LYS A 28 -4.17 -5.93 -20.02
C LYS A 28 -4.88 -6.23 -18.70
N ASN A 29 -4.10 -6.48 -17.64
CA ASN A 29 -4.66 -6.72 -16.31
C ASN A 29 -5.21 -5.43 -15.70
N ILE A 30 -4.55 -4.28 -15.92
CA ILE A 30 -5.03 -2.96 -15.47
C ILE A 30 -6.39 -2.65 -16.12
N LYS A 31 -6.54 -2.90 -17.43
CA LYS A 31 -7.84 -2.80 -18.12
C LYS A 31 -8.89 -3.74 -17.51
N LEU A 32 -8.52 -4.99 -17.26
CA LEU A 32 -9.43 -5.96 -16.65
C LEU A 32 -9.84 -5.55 -15.22
N MET A 33 -8.97 -4.86 -14.46
CA MET A 33 -9.31 -4.29 -13.16
C MET A 33 -10.38 -3.21 -13.28
N GLU A 34 -10.24 -2.29 -14.24
CA GLU A 34 -11.26 -1.28 -14.55
C GLU A 34 -12.57 -1.93 -15.00
N ASP A 35 -12.52 -2.85 -15.97
CA ASP A 35 -13.71 -3.58 -16.47
C ASP A 35 -14.43 -4.37 -15.38
N SER A 36 -13.68 -4.83 -14.37
CA SER A 36 -14.22 -5.50 -13.19
C SER A 36 -14.77 -4.53 -12.14
N GLY A 37 -14.66 -3.21 -12.34
CA GLY A 37 -15.22 -2.19 -11.48
C GLY A 37 -14.32 -1.78 -10.32
N ALA A 38 -13.01 -1.81 -10.49
CA ALA A 38 -12.07 -1.16 -9.56
C ALA A 38 -12.28 0.36 -9.57
N GLY A 39 -12.21 1.00 -8.40
CA GLY A 39 -12.32 2.45 -8.29
C GLY A 39 -11.06 3.20 -8.70
N ALA A 40 -9.90 2.60 -8.49
CA ALA A 40 -8.57 3.04 -8.87
C ALA A 40 -7.66 1.82 -8.96
N VAL A 41 -6.43 2.00 -9.44
CA VAL A 41 -5.40 0.95 -9.39
C VAL A 41 -4.11 1.51 -8.79
N VAL A 42 -3.48 0.76 -7.87
CA VAL A 42 -2.10 1.01 -7.46
C VAL A 42 -1.21 0.08 -8.28
N ILE A 43 -0.36 0.65 -9.12
CA ILE A 43 0.58 -0.15 -9.92
C ILE A 43 1.72 -0.67 -9.06
N TYR A 44 2.44 -1.70 -9.54
CA TYR A 44 3.56 -2.30 -8.81
C TYR A 44 4.59 -1.25 -8.37
N SER A 45 5.26 -1.51 -7.26
CA SER A 45 6.27 -0.55 -6.76
C SER A 45 7.54 -0.63 -7.57
N ILE A 46 8.11 0.53 -7.91
CA ILE A 46 9.51 0.61 -8.30
C ILE A 46 10.36 0.72 -7.03
N PHE A 47 11.50 0.04 -7.02
CA PHE A 47 12.47 0.05 -5.93
C PHE A 47 13.71 0.83 -6.34
N GLU A 48 14.23 1.68 -5.45
CA GLU A 48 15.44 2.48 -5.71
C GLU A 48 16.66 1.58 -6.00
N GLU A 49 16.72 0.40 -5.38
CA GLU A 49 17.78 -0.58 -5.63
C GLU A 49 17.80 -1.07 -7.10
N GLN A 50 16.62 -1.17 -7.74
CA GLN A 50 16.54 -1.51 -9.17
C GLN A 50 17.13 -0.43 -10.05
N ILE A 51 16.94 0.80 -9.63
CA ILE A 51 17.39 2.01 -10.30
C ILE A 51 18.91 2.14 -10.21
N GLU A 52 19.47 2.02 -8.99
CA GLU A 52 20.93 2.07 -8.76
C GLU A 52 21.65 0.97 -9.57
N GLN A 53 21.05 -0.21 -9.67
CA GLN A 53 21.64 -1.33 -10.40
C GLN A 53 21.71 -1.07 -11.91
N GLU A 54 20.65 -0.50 -12.50
CA GLU A 54 20.67 -0.16 -13.93
C GLU A 54 21.61 0.97 -14.27
N GLU A 55 21.72 1.98 -13.41
CA GLU A 55 22.72 3.05 -13.58
C GLU A 55 24.14 2.48 -13.55
N LEU A 56 24.40 1.51 -12.66
CA LEU A 56 25.68 0.81 -12.60
C LEU A 56 25.93 -0.07 -13.84
N GLU A 57 24.93 -0.80 -14.31
CA GLU A 57 25.03 -1.63 -15.53
C GLU A 57 25.23 -0.74 -16.76
N PHE A 58 24.53 0.37 -16.87
CA PHE A 58 24.71 1.34 -17.95
C PHE A 58 26.12 1.95 -17.89
N TYR A 59 26.62 2.30 -16.70
CA TYR A 59 27.98 2.80 -16.52
C TYR A 59 29.03 1.75 -16.92
N HIS A 60 28.86 0.49 -16.52
CA HIS A 60 29.75 -0.60 -16.92
C HIS A 60 29.70 -0.84 -18.43
N HIS A 61 28.54 -0.87 -19.06
CA HIS A 61 28.42 -1.03 -20.52
C HIS A 61 29.03 0.13 -21.32
N THR A 62 29.04 1.33 -20.76
CA THR A 62 29.66 2.52 -21.41
C THR A 62 31.13 2.65 -21.13
N THR A 63 31.65 2.08 -20.03
CA THR A 63 33.07 2.12 -19.64
C THR A 63 33.85 0.87 -20.00
N ASP A 64 33.23 -0.31 -20.12
CA ASP A 64 33.88 -1.58 -20.45
C ASP A 64 34.41 -1.66 -21.89
N ASN A 65 34.21 -0.62 -22.69
CA ASN A 65 34.98 -0.47 -23.96
C ASN A 65 36.41 0.03 -23.76
N LEU A 66 36.88 0.27 -22.54
CA LEU A 66 38.17 0.88 -22.27
C LEU A 66 39.15 0.10 -21.40
N ASP A 67 38.78 -0.91 -20.63
CA ASP A 67 39.80 -1.78 -19.99
C ASP A 67 39.19 -3.09 -19.41
N SER A 68 39.77 -4.20 -19.88
CA SER A 68 39.54 -5.54 -19.36
C SER A 68 40.21 -5.74 -17.99
N ASN A 69 39.46 -5.86 -16.90
CA ASN A 69 39.91 -6.60 -15.73
C ASN A 69 38.72 -7.32 -15.05
N ALA A 70 38.74 -8.64 -15.21
CA ALA A 70 37.82 -9.58 -14.61
C ALA A 70 38.20 -9.83 -13.15
N GLU A 71 37.63 -9.09 -12.19
CA GLU A 71 37.51 -9.51 -10.78
C GLU A 71 36.75 -8.47 -9.97
N ALA A 72 35.44 -8.41 -10.17
CA ALA A 72 34.51 -7.90 -9.15
C ALA A 72 33.17 -8.58 -9.32
N GLN A 73 33.06 -9.84 -8.87
CA GLN A 73 31.75 -10.47 -8.70
C GLN A 73 31.02 -9.72 -7.58
N SER A 74 30.07 -8.90 -7.98
CA SER A 74 29.21 -8.14 -7.07
C SER A 74 28.34 -9.08 -6.24
N TYR A 75 28.21 -8.79 -4.96
CA TYR A 75 27.24 -9.40 -4.03
C TYR A 75 25.78 -9.00 -4.33
N LEU A 76 25.49 -8.41 -5.47
CA LEU A 76 24.15 -8.04 -5.90
C LEU A 76 23.46 -9.22 -6.59
N PRO A 77 22.15 -9.43 -6.37
CA PRO A 77 21.40 -10.45 -7.08
C PRO A 77 21.50 -10.24 -8.59
N SER A 78 21.59 -11.32 -9.37
CA SER A 78 21.71 -11.26 -10.82
C SER A 78 20.58 -10.44 -11.47
N SER A 79 20.89 -9.63 -12.47
CA SER A 79 19.98 -8.76 -13.25
C SER A 79 18.71 -9.45 -13.80
N SER A 80 18.70 -10.77 -13.87
CA SER A 80 17.53 -11.55 -14.27
C SER A 80 16.33 -11.50 -13.30
N ILE A 81 16.53 -10.96 -12.08
CA ILE A 81 15.47 -10.83 -11.07
C ILE A 81 14.69 -9.51 -11.25
N PHE A 82 15.31 -8.48 -11.81
CA PHE A 82 14.73 -7.17 -12.03
C PHE A 82 14.43 -6.99 -13.52
N LYS A 83 13.14 -7.06 -13.89
CA LYS A 83 12.72 -7.02 -15.30
C LYS A 83 12.37 -5.63 -15.82
N THR A 84 12.42 -4.58 -14.99
CA THR A 84 11.94 -3.25 -15.37
C THR A 84 12.75 -2.16 -14.70
N GLY A 85 13.39 -1.33 -15.52
CA GLY A 85 14.09 -0.16 -15.11
C GLY A 85 13.26 1.08 -14.84
N PRO A 86 13.88 2.18 -14.39
CA PRO A 86 13.18 3.40 -14.07
C PRO A 86 12.43 4.00 -15.27
N ASP A 87 13.03 3.98 -16.45
CA ASP A 87 12.41 4.52 -17.66
C ASP A 87 11.25 3.62 -18.14
N GLU A 88 11.39 2.30 -18.03
CA GLU A 88 10.32 1.35 -18.33
C GLU A 88 9.15 1.50 -17.36
N TYR A 89 9.41 1.76 -16.07
CA TYR A 89 8.37 2.02 -15.10
C TYR A 89 7.60 3.30 -15.41
N LEU A 90 8.28 4.38 -15.74
CA LEU A 90 7.65 5.65 -16.11
C LEU A 90 6.84 5.52 -17.41
N GLU A 91 7.35 4.76 -18.36
CA GLU A 91 6.61 4.44 -19.58
C GLU A 91 5.39 3.55 -19.29
N HIS A 92 5.50 2.63 -18.34
CA HIS A 92 4.37 1.82 -17.86
C HIS A 92 3.28 2.69 -17.20
N VAL A 93 3.67 3.71 -16.40
CA VAL A 93 2.73 4.70 -15.85
C VAL A 93 1.96 5.40 -16.98
N ARG A 94 2.65 5.90 -18.02
CA ARG A 94 2.02 6.54 -19.18
C ARG A 94 1.05 5.61 -19.89
N LYS A 95 1.50 4.40 -20.19
CA LYS A 95 0.65 3.37 -20.85
C LYS A 95 -0.57 2.99 -20.01
N ALA A 96 -0.42 2.91 -18.68
CA ALA A 96 -1.54 2.66 -17.79
C ALA A 96 -2.55 3.82 -17.84
N LYS A 97 -2.07 5.07 -17.78
CA LYS A 97 -2.92 6.26 -17.89
C LYS A 97 -3.66 6.33 -19.22
N ASP A 98 -3.01 5.99 -20.32
CA ASP A 98 -3.64 5.96 -21.66
C ASP A 98 -4.65 4.81 -21.81
N ALA A 99 -4.50 3.75 -21.01
CA ALA A 99 -5.26 2.53 -21.16
C ALA A 99 -6.58 2.50 -20.39
N VAL A 100 -6.70 3.27 -19.28
CA VAL A 100 -7.87 3.26 -18.39
C VAL A 100 -8.30 4.67 -18.00
N SER A 101 -9.57 4.80 -17.63
CA SER A 101 -10.16 6.07 -17.16
C SER A 101 -10.17 6.20 -15.63
N ILE A 102 -10.01 5.10 -14.92
CA ILE A 102 -9.87 5.12 -13.45
C ILE A 102 -8.52 5.71 -13.03
N PRO A 103 -8.44 6.33 -11.84
CA PRO A 103 -7.19 6.85 -11.33
C PRO A 103 -6.08 5.80 -11.25
N VAL A 104 -4.89 6.18 -11.72
CA VAL A 104 -3.66 5.37 -11.65
C VAL A 104 -2.76 5.94 -10.57
N ILE A 105 -2.55 5.17 -9.50
CA ILE A 105 -1.71 5.52 -8.37
C ILE A 105 -0.36 4.80 -8.57
N ALA A 106 0.71 5.56 -8.77
CA ALA A 106 2.04 4.98 -8.85
C ALA A 106 2.56 4.61 -7.46
N SER A 107 3.41 3.60 -7.36
CA SER A 107 4.00 3.17 -6.09
C SER A 107 5.51 3.22 -6.13
N LEU A 108 6.10 3.86 -5.14
CA LEU A 108 7.54 4.07 -5.00
C LEU A 108 8.03 3.46 -3.69
N ASN A 109 9.13 2.71 -3.76
CA ASN A 109 9.87 2.25 -2.60
C ASN A 109 11.31 2.77 -2.70
N GLY A 110 11.65 3.80 -1.95
CA GLY A 110 12.96 4.42 -1.95
C GLY A 110 13.78 4.03 -0.72
N LYS A 111 15.07 4.24 -0.82
CA LYS A 111 16.08 3.97 0.21
C LYS A 111 16.71 5.26 0.73
N SER A 112 17.03 6.18 -0.18
CA SER A 112 17.63 7.48 0.11
C SER A 112 16.60 8.62 0.01
N LEU A 113 16.83 9.72 0.75
CA LEU A 113 15.95 10.89 0.65
C LEU A 113 15.99 11.50 -0.76
N GLY A 114 17.16 11.51 -1.41
CA GLY A 114 17.33 12.00 -2.78
C GLY A 114 16.54 11.18 -3.79
N GLY A 115 16.62 9.86 -3.71
CA GLY A 115 15.87 8.94 -4.56
C GLY A 115 14.36 9.12 -4.42
N TRP A 116 13.82 9.25 -3.21
CA TRP A 116 12.41 9.54 -2.99
C TRP A 116 11.92 10.80 -3.73
N ILE A 117 12.69 11.88 -3.66
CA ILE A 117 12.33 13.17 -4.27
C ILE A 117 12.40 13.10 -5.79
N GLU A 118 13.51 12.57 -6.33
CA GLU A 118 13.75 12.53 -7.77
C GLU A 118 12.68 11.69 -8.47
N TYR A 119 12.43 10.47 -7.95
CA TYR A 119 11.45 9.57 -8.57
C TYR A 119 10.02 10.04 -8.38
N ALA A 120 9.68 10.67 -7.26
CA ALA A 120 8.37 11.28 -7.09
C ALA A 120 8.08 12.33 -8.19
N LYS A 121 9.07 13.17 -8.54
CA LYS A 121 8.94 14.14 -9.64
C LYS A 121 8.78 13.47 -11.00
N LYS A 122 9.59 12.45 -11.29
CA LYS A 122 9.50 11.70 -12.56
C LYS A 122 8.14 11.00 -12.70
N ILE A 123 7.60 10.42 -11.62
CA ILE A 123 6.28 9.79 -11.58
C ILE A 123 5.17 10.81 -11.85
N GLU A 124 5.23 11.99 -11.23
CA GLU A 124 4.29 13.08 -11.50
C GLU A 124 4.35 13.50 -12.96
N GLN A 125 5.55 13.67 -13.53
CA GLN A 125 5.74 14.00 -14.94
C GLN A 125 5.25 12.90 -15.89
N ALA A 126 5.25 11.64 -15.46
CA ALA A 126 4.67 10.54 -16.22
C ALA A 126 3.13 10.53 -16.21
N GLY A 127 2.49 11.39 -15.41
CA GLY A 127 1.04 11.61 -15.40
C GLY A 127 0.28 10.75 -14.40
N ALA A 128 0.91 10.20 -13.38
CA ALA A 128 0.20 9.52 -12.30
C ALA A 128 -0.77 10.47 -11.59
N ASP A 129 -1.97 9.98 -11.21
CA ASP A 129 -2.97 10.78 -10.49
C ASP A 129 -2.63 10.96 -9.01
N ALA A 130 -1.89 10.02 -8.44
CA ALA A 130 -1.41 10.06 -7.07
C ALA A 130 -0.14 9.19 -6.91
N LEU A 131 0.55 9.39 -5.81
CA LEU A 131 1.73 8.62 -5.44
C LEU A 131 1.50 7.87 -4.11
N GLU A 132 1.74 6.56 -4.09
CA GLU A 132 1.85 5.76 -2.86
C GLU A 132 3.33 5.61 -2.50
N LEU A 133 3.77 6.24 -1.41
CA LEU A 133 5.09 6.01 -0.82
C LEU A 133 5.02 4.73 0.01
N ASN A 134 5.62 3.67 -0.50
CA ASN A 134 5.73 2.40 0.21
C ASN A 134 7.01 2.40 1.05
N ILE A 135 6.95 3.00 2.25
CA ILE A 135 8.11 3.10 3.12
C ILE A 135 8.30 1.76 3.85
N TYR A 136 9.05 0.87 3.19
CA TYR A 136 9.34 -0.46 3.68
C TYR A 136 10.75 -0.50 4.27
N ARG A 137 10.86 -0.23 5.58
CA ARG A 137 12.15 -0.23 6.26
C ARG A 137 12.17 -1.24 7.39
N LEU A 138 13.07 -2.21 7.28
CA LEU A 138 13.39 -3.10 8.40
C LEU A 138 14.43 -2.40 9.28
N ALA A 139 14.04 -1.99 10.49
CA ALA A 139 14.92 -1.30 11.44
C ALA A 139 15.79 -2.32 12.19
N ALA A 140 16.78 -2.91 11.49
CA ALA A 140 17.67 -3.94 12.02
C ALA A 140 18.99 -3.40 12.57
N ASP A 141 19.27 -2.10 12.39
CA ASP A 141 20.47 -1.44 12.88
C ASP A 141 20.35 -1.12 14.38
N ILE A 142 21.06 -1.86 15.21
CA ILE A 142 21.06 -1.72 16.67
C ILE A 142 21.64 -0.39 17.19
N THR A 143 22.28 0.38 16.33
CA THR A 143 22.86 1.68 16.69
C THR A 143 21.88 2.83 16.51
N LYS A 144 20.74 2.61 15.83
CA LYS A 144 19.70 3.61 15.57
C LYS A 144 18.53 3.47 16.53
N SER A 145 18.16 4.57 17.14
CA SER A 145 16.98 4.64 18.01
C SER A 145 15.67 4.58 17.20
N GLY A 146 14.58 4.14 17.83
CA GLY A 146 13.25 4.18 17.22
C GLY A 146 12.84 5.58 16.79
N SER A 147 13.19 6.61 17.58
CA SER A 147 12.89 8.01 17.24
C SER A 147 13.63 8.50 15.98
N GLU A 148 14.87 8.08 15.76
CA GLU A 148 15.61 8.41 14.53
C GLU A 148 14.96 7.73 13.30
N ILE A 149 14.53 6.48 13.47
CA ILE A 149 13.80 5.76 12.40
C ILE A 149 12.47 6.47 12.10
N GLU A 150 11.66 6.75 13.11
CA GLU A 150 10.37 7.43 12.97
C GLU A 150 10.54 8.82 12.33
N GLN A 151 11.56 9.59 12.74
CA GLN A 151 11.85 10.89 12.15
C GLN A 151 12.19 10.80 10.68
N SER A 152 12.90 9.76 10.25
CA SER A 152 13.23 9.57 8.84
C SER A 152 11.98 9.41 7.94
N TYR A 153 10.93 8.76 8.42
CA TYR A 153 9.65 8.65 7.70
C TYR A 153 8.99 10.02 7.54
N ILE A 154 8.99 10.81 8.61
CA ILE A 154 8.40 12.15 8.62
C ILE A 154 9.13 13.07 7.63
N ASP A 155 10.46 13.01 7.61
CA ASP A 155 11.29 13.82 6.73
C ASP A 155 11.09 13.45 5.25
N ILE A 156 11.02 12.16 4.92
CA ILE A 156 10.70 11.69 3.58
C ILE A 156 9.37 12.29 3.11
N VAL A 157 8.32 12.15 3.89
CA VAL A 157 6.99 12.66 3.50
C VAL A 157 7.00 14.17 3.31
N LYS A 158 7.62 14.93 4.22
CA LYS A 158 7.75 16.39 4.13
C LYS A 158 8.45 16.82 2.85
N GLU A 159 9.58 16.20 2.53
CA GLU A 159 10.39 16.60 1.38
C GLU A 159 9.74 16.18 0.06
N VAL A 160 9.13 15.00 -0.01
CA VAL A 160 8.36 14.59 -1.19
C VAL A 160 7.18 15.53 -1.41
N LYS A 161 6.40 15.84 -0.36
CA LYS A 161 5.25 16.76 -0.47
C LYS A 161 5.62 18.17 -0.90
N LYS A 162 6.83 18.66 -0.59
CA LYS A 162 7.34 19.93 -1.10
C LYS A 162 7.71 19.88 -2.58
N SER A 163 8.01 18.69 -3.09
CA SER A 163 8.61 18.51 -4.43
C SER A 163 7.59 18.18 -5.52
N ILE A 164 6.39 17.73 -5.18
CA ILE A 164 5.33 17.35 -6.12
C ILE A 164 3.97 17.95 -5.71
N THR A 165 3.05 18.04 -6.66
CA THR A 165 1.71 18.61 -6.47
C THR A 165 0.62 17.55 -6.35
N ILE A 166 0.83 16.37 -6.95
CA ILE A 166 -0.12 15.26 -6.85
C ILE A 166 -0.27 14.76 -5.42
N PRO A 167 -1.43 14.20 -5.05
CA PRO A 167 -1.65 13.69 -3.71
C PRO A 167 -0.74 12.50 -3.39
N VAL A 168 -0.36 12.40 -2.10
CA VAL A 168 0.56 11.38 -1.59
C VAL A 168 -0.13 10.55 -0.53
N ALA A 169 -0.21 9.23 -0.76
CA ALA A 169 -0.51 8.23 0.27
C ALA A 169 0.80 7.67 0.84
N VAL A 170 0.81 7.37 2.12
CA VAL A 170 1.97 6.76 2.79
C VAL A 170 1.59 5.40 3.31
N LYS A 171 2.21 4.35 2.76
CA LYS A 171 2.02 2.97 3.20
C LYS A 171 3.09 2.59 4.20
N ILE A 172 2.66 2.21 5.39
CA ILE A 172 3.53 1.93 6.53
C ILE A 172 3.28 0.54 7.11
N GLY A 173 4.30 0.00 7.77
CA GLY A 173 4.16 -1.18 8.63
C GLY A 173 3.56 -0.83 10.00
N PRO A 174 3.19 -1.82 10.82
CA PRO A 174 2.63 -1.61 12.15
C PRO A 174 3.69 -1.51 13.26
N PHE A 175 4.97 -1.43 12.93
CA PHE A 175 6.07 -1.57 13.89
C PHE A 175 6.62 -0.21 14.32
N PHE A 176 5.80 0.55 15.03
CA PHE A 176 6.17 1.82 15.66
C PHE A 176 5.91 1.75 17.16
N SER A 177 6.66 2.52 17.93
CA SER A 177 6.45 2.66 19.37
C SER A 177 5.05 3.21 19.69
N SER A 178 4.55 4.12 18.86
CA SER A 178 3.20 4.67 18.91
C SER A 178 2.65 4.91 17.50
N ILE A 179 1.81 3.98 17.03
CA ILE A 179 1.17 4.10 15.70
C ILE A 179 0.29 5.35 15.63
N ALA A 180 -0.43 5.69 16.69
CA ALA A 180 -1.29 6.86 16.70
C ALA A 180 -0.49 8.16 16.59
N TRP A 181 0.63 8.27 17.29
CA TRP A 181 1.52 9.41 17.18
C TRP A 181 2.13 9.48 15.79
N MET A 182 2.63 8.37 15.27
CA MET A 182 3.23 8.31 13.94
C MET A 182 2.25 8.70 12.84
N ALA A 183 1.01 8.20 12.89
CA ALA A 183 -0.05 8.58 11.97
C ALA A 183 -0.32 10.09 12.00
N SER A 184 -0.38 10.68 13.21
CA SER A 184 -0.53 12.14 13.38
C SER A 184 0.66 12.92 12.84
N GLN A 185 1.89 12.41 12.97
CA GLN A 185 3.08 13.09 12.42
C GLN A 185 3.10 13.03 10.89
N LEU A 186 2.72 11.92 10.29
CA LEU A 186 2.62 11.78 8.83
C LEU A 186 1.50 12.69 8.26
N ASP A 187 0.35 12.76 8.92
CA ASP A 187 -0.73 13.71 8.60
C ASP A 187 -0.23 15.16 8.62
N ASN A 188 0.46 15.56 9.72
CA ASN A 188 1.07 16.88 9.85
C ASN A 188 2.21 17.15 8.85
N ALA A 189 2.88 16.11 8.39
CA ALA A 189 3.89 16.20 7.34
C ALA A 189 3.29 16.43 5.94
N GLY A 190 1.96 16.34 5.81
CA GLY A 190 1.22 16.62 4.58
C GLY A 190 0.82 15.38 3.79
N ALA A 191 0.87 14.18 4.38
CA ALA A 191 0.30 12.99 3.77
C ALA A 191 -1.19 13.19 3.50
N ASN A 192 -1.64 12.94 2.27
CA ASN A 192 -3.05 12.99 1.91
C ASN A 192 -3.80 11.71 2.29
N GLY A 193 -3.06 10.60 2.43
CA GLY A 193 -3.62 9.34 2.86
C GLY A 193 -2.61 8.46 3.59
N LEU A 194 -3.11 7.53 4.41
CA LEU A 194 -2.34 6.48 5.06
C LEU A 194 -2.86 5.11 4.62
N VAL A 195 -1.96 4.23 4.18
CA VAL A 195 -2.28 2.86 3.82
C VAL A 195 -1.83 1.91 4.93
N LEU A 196 -2.80 1.30 5.58
CA LEU A 196 -2.61 0.52 6.80
C LEU A 196 -2.99 -0.95 6.57
N PHE A 197 -2.10 -1.93 6.69
CA PHE A 197 -0.66 -1.85 6.89
C PHE A 197 0.08 -2.66 5.83
N ASN A 198 1.31 -2.26 5.52
CA ASN A 198 2.21 -3.11 4.76
C ASN A 198 2.50 -4.40 5.53
N ARG A 199 2.60 -5.52 4.79
CA ARG A 199 3.06 -6.78 5.36
C ARG A 199 4.54 -6.95 5.05
N PHE A 200 5.32 -7.07 6.09
CA PHE A 200 6.73 -7.36 5.94
C PHE A 200 6.92 -8.83 5.54
N TYR A 201 7.84 -9.00 4.61
CA TYR A 201 8.37 -10.30 4.28
C TYR A 201 8.94 -10.95 5.55
N GLN A 202 8.59 -12.20 5.76
CA GLN A 202 9.08 -13.01 6.86
C GLN A 202 9.82 -14.21 6.26
N PRO A 203 11.14 -14.31 6.42
CA PRO A 203 11.90 -15.46 5.97
C PRO A 203 11.48 -16.71 6.74
N ASP A 204 11.69 -17.85 6.13
CA ASP A 204 11.57 -19.18 6.78
C ASP A 204 12.92 -19.88 6.73
N ILE A 205 13.06 -20.97 7.47
CA ILE A 205 14.26 -21.80 7.53
C ILE A 205 13.93 -23.18 6.97
N ASP A 206 14.58 -23.56 5.87
CA ASP A 206 14.56 -24.91 5.35
C ASP A 206 15.51 -25.77 6.20
N LEU A 207 14.93 -26.64 7.03
CA LEU A 207 15.72 -27.48 7.95
C LEU A 207 16.49 -28.59 7.23
N GLU A 208 16.07 -28.99 6.04
CA GLU A 208 16.77 -30.02 5.27
C GLU A 208 18.01 -29.46 4.57
N LYS A 209 17.90 -28.22 4.08
CA LYS A 209 19.00 -27.54 3.39
C LYS A 209 19.85 -26.68 4.32
N LEU A 210 19.37 -26.39 5.54
CA LEU A 210 19.95 -25.45 6.50
C LEU A 210 20.14 -24.05 5.90
N GLU A 211 19.14 -23.59 5.13
CA GLU A 211 19.16 -22.32 4.42
C GLU A 211 17.97 -21.44 4.86
N VAL A 212 18.18 -20.12 4.84
CA VAL A 212 17.09 -19.16 4.97
C VAL A 212 16.42 -19.02 3.58
N VAL A 213 15.12 -19.34 3.52
CA VAL A 213 14.37 -19.35 2.27
C VAL A 213 13.30 -18.27 2.23
N PRO A 214 13.03 -17.67 1.05
CA PRO A 214 11.93 -16.77 0.89
C PRO A 214 10.60 -17.55 1.00
N ASN A 215 9.74 -17.12 1.90
CA ASN A 215 8.40 -17.68 2.06
C ASN A 215 7.35 -16.57 2.04
N VAL A 216 6.66 -16.42 0.90
CA VAL A 216 5.60 -15.43 0.73
C VAL A 216 4.24 -16.09 0.93
N LEU A 217 3.65 -15.88 2.10
CA LEU A 217 2.30 -16.33 2.38
C LEU A 217 1.30 -15.20 2.06
N LEU A 218 0.26 -15.54 1.28
CA LEU A 218 -0.84 -14.63 1.04
C LEU A 218 -1.53 -14.27 2.36
N SER A 219 -1.98 -13.02 2.51
CA SER A 219 -2.75 -12.61 3.69
C SER A 219 -4.06 -13.38 3.73
N THR A 220 -4.49 -13.73 4.92
CA THR A 220 -5.81 -14.32 5.19
C THR A 220 -6.74 -13.26 5.79
N PRO A 221 -8.08 -13.48 5.85
CA PRO A 221 -8.99 -12.54 6.48
C PRO A 221 -8.67 -12.21 7.94
N VAL A 222 -7.94 -13.08 8.65
CA VAL A 222 -7.48 -12.80 10.02
C VAL A 222 -6.53 -11.59 10.07
N ALA A 223 -5.73 -11.40 9.02
CA ALA A 223 -4.76 -10.30 8.94
C ALA A 223 -5.42 -8.91 8.95
N MET A 224 -6.69 -8.80 8.53
CA MET A 224 -7.40 -7.52 8.51
C MET A 224 -7.74 -6.97 9.90
N ARG A 225 -7.66 -7.80 10.97
CA ARG A 225 -8.03 -7.37 12.33
C ARG A 225 -7.11 -6.28 12.88
N LEU A 226 -5.86 -6.27 12.46
CA LEU A 226 -4.89 -5.25 12.86
C LEU A 226 -5.20 -3.90 12.22
N PRO A 227 -5.29 -3.75 10.87
CA PRO A 227 -5.71 -2.49 10.25
C PRO A 227 -7.11 -2.05 10.71
N LEU A 228 -8.06 -2.96 10.89
CA LEU A 228 -9.40 -2.63 11.42
C LEU A 228 -9.32 -1.83 12.72
N ARG A 229 -8.55 -2.34 13.70
CA ARG A 229 -8.37 -1.67 14.99
C ARG A 229 -7.82 -0.27 14.83
N TRP A 230 -6.75 -0.12 14.06
CA TRP A 230 -6.05 1.16 13.95
C TRP A 230 -6.83 2.18 13.11
N ILE A 231 -7.50 1.74 12.05
CA ILE A 231 -8.41 2.61 11.28
C ILE A 231 -9.54 3.12 12.18
N ALA A 232 -10.15 2.24 12.98
CA ALA A 232 -11.21 2.64 13.90
C ALA A 232 -10.71 3.65 14.97
N ILE A 233 -9.50 3.47 15.50
CA ILE A 233 -8.90 4.37 16.49
C ILE A 233 -8.53 5.73 15.86
N LEU A 234 -8.00 5.72 14.64
CA LEU A 234 -7.50 6.93 13.96
C LEU A 234 -8.61 7.75 13.32
N TYR A 235 -9.77 7.15 13.03
CA TYR A 235 -10.89 7.85 12.42
C TYR A 235 -11.27 9.10 13.22
N SER A 236 -11.38 10.23 12.53
CA SER A 236 -11.61 11.57 13.09
C SER A 236 -10.46 12.17 13.94
N ARG A 237 -9.34 11.47 14.09
CA ARG A 237 -8.15 11.98 14.81
C ARG A 237 -7.06 12.51 13.89
N ILE A 238 -7.10 12.11 12.62
CA ILE A 238 -6.25 12.59 11.54
C ILE A 238 -7.12 13.09 10.39
N LYS A 239 -6.56 13.93 9.53
CA LYS A 239 -7.22 14.46 8.33
C LYS A 239 -6.96 13.59 7.10
N ALA A 240 -5.79 12.94 7.07
CA ALA A 240 -5.40 12.05 5.98
C ALA A 240 -6.44 10.94 5.79
N ASP A 241 -6.78 10.65 4.54
CA ASP A 241 -7.64 9.52 4.19
C ASP A 241 -7.00 8.20 4.62
N MET A 242 -7.79 7.19 4.94
CA MET A 242 -7.27 5.88 5.31
C MET A 242 -7.68 4.82 4.30
N ALA A 243 -6.69 4.09 3.78
CA ALA A 243 -6.87 2.89 3.00
C ALA A 243 -6.56 1.66 3.83
N ALA A 244 -7.47 0.70 3.84
CA ALA A 244 -7.25 -0.59 4.51
C ALA A 244 -6.60 -1.57 3.55
N THR A 245 -5.55 -2.26 3.99
CA THR A 245 -4.93 -3.34 3.21
C THR A 245 -4.65 -4.56 4.10
N SER A 246 -4.45 -5.70 3.49
CA SER A 246 -4.27 -7.03 4.11
C SER A 246 -5.57 -7.71 4.55
N GLY A 247 -5.80 -8.89 4.01
CA GLY A 247 -6.90 -9.76 4.42
C GLY A 247 -8.28 -9.37 3.92
N ILE A 248 -8.36 -8.53 2.88
CA ILE A 248 -9.63 -8.13 2.25
C ILE A 248 -9.98 -9.14 1.16
N TYR A 249 -11.07 -9.89 1.37
CA TYR A 249 -11.49 -10.98 0.50
C TYR A 249 -12.94 -10.86 0.05
N THR A 250 -13.84 -10.39 0.91
CA THR A 250 -15.28 -10.37 0.68
C THR A 250 -15.85 -8.97 0.92
N GLU A 251 -17.10 -8.78 0.49
CA GLU A 251 -17.89 -7.58 0.79
C GLU A 251 -17.96 -7.28 2.29
N LYS A 252 -18.03 -8.33 3.13
CA LYS A 252 -18.07 -8.17 4.60
C LYS A 252 -16.78 -7.60 5.15
N ASP A 253 -15.66 -7.94 4.55
CA ASP A 253 -14.36 -7.38 4.92
C ASP A 253 -14.29 -5.91 4.54
N VAL A 254 -14.77 -5.56 3.33
CA VAL A 254 -14.86 -4.17 2.86
C VAL A 254 -15.77 -3.35 3.78
N LEU A 255 -16.98 -3.84 4.07
CA LEU A 255 -17.95 -3.17 4.95
C LEU A 255 -17.36 -2.88 6.34
N LYS A 256 -16.70 -3.86 6.95
CA LYS A 256 -16.05 -3.68 8.25
C LYS A 256 -15.01 -2.56 8.23
N MET A 257 -14.22 -2.47 7.15
CA MET A 257 -13.21 -1.42 7.01
C MET A 257 -13.83 -0.04 6.79
N ILE A 258 -14.89 0.05 5.97
CA ILE A 258 -15.63 1.31 5.77
C ILE A 258 -16.29 1.74 7.08
N MET A 259 -16.95 0.83 7.79
CA MET A 259 -17.55 1.13 9.10
C MET A 259 -16.52 1.52 10.16
N ALA A 260 -15.30 0.99 10.08
CA ALA A 260 -14.19 1.44 10.92
C ALA A 260 -13.70 2.86 10.57
N GLY A 261 -13.86 3.29 9.31
CA GLY A 261 -13.49 4.62 8.85
C GLY A 261 -12.57 4.69 7.63
N ALA A 262 -12.28 3.56 6.97
CA ALA A 262 -11.52 3.56 5.72
C ALA A 262 -12.29 4.26 4.60
N LYS A 263 -11.57 4.93 3.71
CA LYS A 263 -12.11 5.47 2.44
C LYS A 263 -12.17 4.40 1.37
N VAL A 264 -11.13 3.57 1.30
CA VAL A 264 -10.97 2.49 0.33
C VAL A 264 -10.38 1.25 0.98
N THR A 265 -10.49 0.13 0.27
CA THR A 265 -9.82 -1.13 0.62
C THR A 265 -8.91 -1.56 -0.53
N GLN A 266 -7.68 -1.88 -0.21
CA GLN A 266 -6.70 -2.36 -1.17
C GLN A 266 -6.65 -3.89 -1.16
N MET A 267 -6.81 -4.50 -2.34
CA MET A 267 -6.89 -5.95 -2.54
C MET A 267 -5.71 -6.43 -3.39
N LEU A 268 -5.01 -7.48 -2.93
CA LEU A 268 -4.00 -8.18 -3.70
C LEU A 268 -4.12 -9.70 -3.52
N SER A 269 -4.04 -10.20 -2.28
CA SER A 269 -4.04 -11.65 -2.01
C SER A 269 -5.30 -12.35 -2.51
N SER A 270 -6.47 -11.71 -2.41
CA SER A 270 -7.73 -12.22 -2.96
C SER A 270 -7.71 -12.27 -4.49
N LEU A 271 -7.14 -11.24 -5.15
CA LEU A 271 -7.05 -11.19 -6.60
C LEU A 271 -6.04 -12.21 -7.15
N LEU A 272 -4.93 -12.44 -6.45
CA LEU A 272 -3.99 -13.52 -6.80
C LEU A 272 -4.61 -14.90 -6.65
N LYS A 273 -5.51 -15.07 -5.69
CA LYS A 273 -6.16 -16.36 -5.40
C LYS A 273 -7.36 -16.64 -6.30
N PHE A 274 -8.20 -15.65 -6.56
CA PHE A 274 -9.49 -15.83 -7.25
C PHE A 274 -9.54 -15.17 -8.63
N GLY A 275 -8.48 -14.46 -9.04
CA GLY A 275 -8.43 -13.70 -10.27
C GLY A 275 -9.01 -12.29 -10.15
N ILE A 276 -8.72 -11.45 -11.14
CA ILE A 276 -9.09 -10.01 -11.15
C ILE A 276 -10.62 -9.84 -11.18
N GLY A 277 -11.36 -10.72 -11.85
CA GLY A 277 -12.83 -10.69 -11.91
C GLY A 277 -13.52 -10.75 -10.54
N HIS A 278 -12.81 -11.17 -9.48
CA HIS A 278 -13.32 -11.17 -8.12
C HIS A 278 -13.74 -9.76 -7.62
N ILE A 279 -13.18 -8.69 -8.20
CA ILE A 279 -13.60 -7.31 -7.93
C ILE A 279 -15.09 -7.12 -8.23
N ALA A 280 -15.55 -7.60 -9.38
CA ALA A 280 -16.96 -7.47 -9.78
C ALA A 280 -17.89 -8.24 -8.83
N GLU A 281 -17.47 -9.40 -8.36
CA GLU A 281 -18.22 -10.21 -7.39
C GLU A 281 -18.35 -9.49 -6.06
N VAL A 282 -17.26 -8.95 -5.53
CA VAL A 282 -17.27 -8.20 -4.26
C VAL A 282 -18.14 -6.94 -4.39
N ASN A 283 -18.02 -6.18 -5.49
CA ASN A 283 -18.87 -5.01 -5.74
C ASN A 283 -20.36 -5.37 -5.80
N LYS A 284 -20.71 -6.48 -6.46
CA LYS A 284 -22.09 -6.97 -6.53
C LYS A 284 -22.63 -7.31 -5.14
N MET A 285 -21.85 -8.08 -4.37
CA MET A 285 -22.26 -8.48 -3.02
C MET A 285 -22.34 -7.30 -2.06
N LEU A 286 -21.46 -6.31 -2.22
CA LEU A 286 -21.49 -5.06 -1.46
C LEU A 286 -22.81 -4.31 -1.67
N LYS A 287 -23.24 -4.13 -2.93
CA LYS A 287 -24.52 -3.49 -3.27
C LYS A 287 -25.71 -4.25 -2.70
N ILE A 288 -25.72 -5.58 -2.82
CA ILE A 288 -26.79 -6.43 -2.27
C ILE A 288 -26.87 -6.29 -0.74
N TRP A 289 -25.72 -6.29 -0.06
CA TRP A 289 -25.70 -6.12 1.40
C TRP A 289 -26.24 -4.74 1.81
N MET A 290 -25.83 -3.68 1.11
CA MET A 290 -26.30 -2.31 1.36
C MET A 290 -27.82 -2.21 1.14
N GLU A 291 -28.35 -2.79 0.08
CA GLU A 291 -29.78 -2.81 -0.20
C GLU A 291 -30.55 -3.55 0.89
N THR A 292 -30.08 -4.74 1.28
CA THR A 292 -30.70 -5.55 2.33
C THR A 292 -30.73 -4.85 3.69
N ASN A 293 -29.73 -3.99 3.96
CA ASN A 293 -29.60 -3.28 5.23
C ASN A 293 -29.98 -1.79 5.13
N GLU A 294 -30.65 -1.38 4.05
CA GLU A 294 -31.24 -0.05 3.85
C GLU A 294 -30.22 1.10 3.86
N TYR A 295 -28.98 0.85 3.39
CA TYR A 295 -27.97 1.88 3.18
C TYR A 295 -28.00 2.40 1.75
N GLU A 296 -28.12 3.70 1.56
CA GLU A 296 -28.12 4.34 0.25
C GLU A 296 -26.69 4.58 -0.28
N SER A 297 -25.74 4.85 0.62
CA SER A 297 -24.32 5.14 0.26
C SER A 297 -23.34 4.61 1.29
N LEU A 298 -22.06 4.44 0.86
CA LEU A 298 -20.98 4.09 1.78
C LEU A 298 -20.71 5.19 2.81
N GLU A 299 -20.97 6.45 2.48
CA GLU A 299 -20.72 7.58 3.37
C GLU A 299 -21.62 7.52 4.61
N GLN A 300 -22.87 7.02 4.48
CA GLN A 300 -23.77 6.84 5.63
C GLN A 300 -23.20 5.89 6.69
N MET A 301 -22.44 4.87 6.28
CA MET A 301 -21.90 3.89 7.21
C MET A 301 -20.46 4.17 7.62
N ARG A 302 -19.76 5.07 6.92
CA ARG A 302 -18.34 5.34 7.16
C ARG A 302 -18.09 5.80 8.59
N GLY A 303 -17.21 5.05 9.27
CA GLY A 303 -16.82 5.35 10.64
C GLY A 303 -17.92 5.09 11.68
N SER A 304 -19.07 4.50 11.32
CA SER A 304 -20.15 4.21 12.26
C SER A 304 -19.73 3.28 13.41
N MET A 305 -18.74 2.42 13.15
CA MET A 305 -18.12 1.51 14.14
C MET A 305 -16.70 1.92 14.51
N SER A 306 -16.35 3.21 14.33
CA SER A 306 -15.06 3.75 14.77
C SER A 306 -15.01 3.89 16.29
N TYR A 307 -13.81 4.12 16.83
CA TYR A 307 -13.61 4.44 18.24
C TYR A 307 -14.49 5.60 18.72
N LYS A 308 -14.70 6.61 17.86
CA LYS A 308 -15.53 7.77 18.17
C LYS A 308 -17.01 7.44 18.30
N ASN A 309 -17.52 6.53 17.46
CA ASN A 309 -18.96 6.32 17.26
C ASN A 309 -19.47 4.97 17.81
N ALA A 310 -18.58 4.02 18.13
CA ALA A 310 -18.96 2.73 18.68
C ALA A 310 -19.61 2.88 20.06
N ALA A 311 -20.62 2.06 20.35
CA ALA A 311 -21.31 2.06 21.63
C ALA A 311 -20.39 1.73 22.84
N ASP A 312 -19.37 0.89 22.61
CA ASP A 312 -18.35 0.56 23.61
C ASP A 312 -16.93 0.73 22.98
N PRO A 313 -16.36 1.95 22.98
CA PRO A 313 -15.03 2.21 22.42
C PRO A 313 -13.92 1.40 23.10
N ALA A 314 -14.10 1.01 24.37
CA ALA A 314 -13.14 0.19 25.10
C ALA A 314 -12.86 -1.16 24.42
N GLN A 315 -13.73 -1.60 23.48
CA GLN A 315 -13.50 -2.81 22.66
C GLN A 315 -12.22 -2.69 21.80
N PHE A 316 -11.78 -1.48 21.46
CA PHE A 316 -10.54 -1.24 20.73
C PHE A 316 -9.31 -1.16 21.64
N GLU A 317 -9.51 -1.06 22.96
CA GLU A 317 -8.46 -0.85 23.95
C GLU A 317 -8.16 -2.11 24.78
N ARG A 318 -7.15 -1.97 25.65
CA ARG A 318 -6.68 -3.03 26.54
C ARG A 318 -7.75 -3.55 27.52
N ALA A 319 -8.70 -2.70 27.94
CA ALA A 319 -9.72 -3.06 28.93
C ALA A 319 -10.53 -4.32 28.54
N ASN A 320 -10.62 -4.60 27.25
CA ASN A 320 -11.32 -5.77 26.75
C ASN A 320 -10.54 -7.09 26.79
N TYR A 321 -9.24 -7.02 27.06
CA TYR A 321 -8.39 -8.22 27.08
C TYR A 321 -8.90 -9.28 28.07
N MET A 322 -9.31 -8.86 29.26
CA MET A 322 -9.86 -9.76 30.29
C MET A 322 -11.18 -10.43 29.85
N LYS A 323 -12.06 -9.68 29.17
CA LYS A 323 -13.31 -10.23 28.61
C LYS A 323 -13.01 -11.29 27.54
N VAL A 324 -12.05 -11.01 26.65
CA VAL A 324 -11.68 -11.93 25.55
C VAL A 324 -11.08 -13.23 26.07
N LEU A 325 -10.24 -13.18 27.10
CA LEU A 325 -9.67 -14.39 27.71
C LEU A 325 -10.76 -15.32 28.29
N ASN A 326 -11.85 -14.75 28.83
CA ASN A 326 -12.96 -15.51 29.36
C ASN A 326 -13.94 -16.04 28.28
N TYR A 327 -13.83 -15.56 27.06
CA TYR A 327 -14.64 -16.01 25.91
C TYR A 327 -14.07 -17.21 25.16
N TYR A 328 -12.80 -17.55 25.42
CA TYR A 328 -12.17 -18.74 24.84
C TYR A 328 -12.61 -19.96 25.68
N LYS A 329 -13.66 -20.63 25.21
CA LYS A 329 -14.14 -21.91 25.73
C LYS A 329 -13.81 -23.02 24.75
#